data_264f6490f5b550922f6357ce04790c07
#
_entry.id   264f6490f5b550922f6357ce04790c07
#
_cell.length_a   1.000
_cell.length_b   1.000
_cell.length_c   1.000
_cell.angle_alpha   90.00
_cell.angle_beta   90.00
_cell.angle_gamma   90.00
#
_symmetry.space_group_name_H-M   'P 1'
#
loop_
_entity.id
_entity.type
_entity.pdbx_description
1 polymer ?
#
loop_
_entity_poly.entity_id
_entity_poly.type
_entity_poly.pdbx_seq_one_letter_code
_entity_poly.pdbx_strand_id
1 'polypeptide(L)'
;MTDNPSCPLGAVPDHSGLVVAELVPPLPLNDYLEAMKLADAEATARLGSFMLLSWYDRDRDFESPQHSSECHSAGAMPGYEVYGLYHGATLKVNVEQGRFVFFYLPLE
;
A
#
# COMPACT_ATOMS: atom_id res chain seq x y z
N MET A 1 -29.62 1.92 -11.15
CA MET A 1 -28.67 1.65 -10.35
C MET A 1 -27.78 2.75 -10.24
N THR A 2 -27.22 2.86 -9.26
CA THR A 2 -26.49 3.89 -9.05
C THR A 2 -25.15 3.49 -8.91
N ASP A 3 -24.40 3.64 -9.85
CA ASP A 3 -23.03 3.40 -9.73
C ASP A 3 -22.40 4.44 -8.90
N ASN A 4 -21.59 4.02 -8.01
CA ASN A 4 -20.76 4.93 -7.30
C ASN A 4 -19.63 5.35 -8.21
N PRO A 5 -19.55 6.60 -8.60
CA PRO A 5 -18.53 7.01 -9.55
C PRO A 5 -17.12 6.81 -9.03
N SER A 6 -16.94 6.76 -7.71
CA SER A 6 -15.60 6.53 -7.19
C SER A 6 -15.24 5.06 -7.18
N CYS A 7 -16.15 4.20 -7.61
CA CYS A 7 -15.90 2.78 -7.67
C CYS A 7 -16.37 2.25 -9.02
N PRO A 8 -15.64 2.51 -10.09
CA PRO A 8 -16.08 2.11 -11.42
C PRO A 8 -16.18 0.61 -11.52
N LEU A 9 -17.26 0.17 -12.10
CA LEU A 9 -17.47 -1.25 -12.28
C LEU A 9 -16.50 -1.78 -13.30
N GLY A 10 -15.97 -2.94 -12.99
CA GLY A 10 -15.04 -3.58 -13.90
C GLY A 10 -13.65 -2.99 -13.92
N ALA A 11 -13.47 -1.89 -13.24
CA ALA A 11 -12.14 -1.29 -13.16
C ALA A 11 -11.40 -1.90 -12.00
N VAL A 12 -10.43 -2.71 -12.29
CA VAL A 12 -9.60 -3.33 -11.27
C VAL A 12 -8.24 -2.69 -11.37
N PRO A 13 -7.67 -2.23 -10.24
CA PRO A 13 -6.34 -1.64 -10.31
C PRO A 13 -5.35 -2.58 -10.96
N ASP A 14 -4.53 -2.01 -11.83
CA ASP A 14 -3.61 -2.78 -12.62
C ASP A 14 -2.34 -3.01 -11.81
N HIS A 15 -2.02 -4.27 -11.56
CA HIS A 15 -0.81 -4.62 -10.83
C HIS A 15 0.40 -4.81 -11.75
N SER A 16 0.21 -4.71 -13.06
CA SER A 16 1.35 -4.86 -13.95
C SER A 16 2.28 -3.69 -13.72
N GLY A 17 3.55 -3.94 -13.66
CA GLY A 17 4.52 -2.91 -13.34
C GLY A 17 4.71 -2.66 -11.86
N LEU A 18 3.92 -3.28 -11.00
CA LEU A 18 4.13 -3.15 -9.56
C LEU A 18 5.17 -4.16 -9.10
N VAL A 19 6.19 -3.66 -8.46
CA VAL A 19 7.21 -4.52 -7.85
C VAL A 19 6.84 -4.71 -6.40
N VAL A 20 6.89 -5.96 -5.94
CA VAL A 20 6.57 -6.28 -4.54
C VAL A 20 7.84 -6.70 -3.84
N ALA A 21 8.19 -6.02 -2.77
CA ALA A 21 9.33 -6.35 -1.94
C ALA A 21 8.85 -6.95 -0.62
N GLU A 22 9.41 -8.09 -0.25
CA GLU A 22 9.05 -8.76 0.99
C GLU A 22 10.19 -8.58 1.98
N LEU A 23 9.91 -7.95 3.11
CA LEU A 23 10.92 -7.74 4.13
C LEU A 23 10.56 -8.55 5.37
N VAL A 24 11.46 -9.45 5.74
CA VAL A 24 11.26 -10.29 6.92
C VAL A 24 12.45 -10.07 7.83
N PRO A 25 12.36 -9.11 8.75
CA PRO A 25 13.48 -8.86 9.65
C PRO A 25 13.71 -10.03 10.58
N PRO A 26 14.93 -10.17 11.12
CA PRO A 26 15.26 -11.32 11.94
C PRO A 26 14.50 -11.37 13.26
N LEU A 27 14.06 -10.22 13.76
CA LEU A 27 13.29 -10.17 15.01
C LEU A 27 12.00 -9.43 14.73
N PRO A 28 10.91 -9.79 15.41
CA PRO A 28 9.65 -9.08 15.22
C PRO A 28 9.79 -7.60 15.53
N LEU A 29 9.17 -6.78 14.73
CA LEU A 29 9.19 -5.34 14.94
C LEU A 29 8.24 -4.95 16.05
N ASN A 30 8.54 -3.86 16.74
CA ASN A 30 7.72 -3.39 17.84
C ASN A 30 6.46 -2.69 17.34
N ASP A 31 6.59 -1.88 16.29
CA ASP A 31 5.46 -1.11 15.83
C ASP A 31 5.67 -0.67 14.38
N TYR A 32 4.68 0.09 13.89
CA TYR A 32 4.69 0.54 12.51
C TYR A 32 5.83 1.51 12.21
N LEU A 33 6.34 2.21 13.21
CA LEU A 33 7.44 3.16 12.97
C LEU A 33 8.69 2.43 12.55
N GLU A 34 8.97 1.30 13.18
CA GLU A 34 10.11 0.48 12.76
C GLU A 34 9.91 -0.08 11.37
N ALA A 35 8.68 -0.50 11.08
CA ALA A 35 8.38 -1.03 9.77
C ALA A 35 8.52 0.05 8.70
N MET A 36 8.07 1.26 8.99
CA MET A 36 8.17 2.36 8.05
C MET A 36 9.61 2.72 7.75
N LYS A 37 10.49 2.66 8.76
CA LYS A 37 11.91 2.90 8.53
C LYS A 37 12.49 1.88 7.56
N LEU A 38 12.17 0.62 7.76
CA LEU A 38 12.66 -0.43 6.86
C LEU A 38 12.10 -0.27 5.46
N ALA A 39 10.81 0.03 5.36
CA ALA A 39 10.17 0.18 4.06
C ALA A 39 10.72 1.40 3.32
N ASP A 40 10.94 2.51 4.03
CA ASP A 40 11.51 3.71 3.42
C ASP A 40 12.92 3.46 2.93
N ALA A 41 13.71 2.69 3.68
CA ALA A 41 15.05 2.33 3.24
C ALA A 41 15.02 1.50 1.96
N GLU A 42 14.07 0.58 1.88
CA GLU A 42 13.91 -0.24 0.69
C GLU A 42 13.47 0.63 -0.50
N ALA A 43 12.54 1.56 -0.26
CA ALA A 43 12.08 2.46 -1.30
C ALA A 43 13.22 3.35 -1.79
N THR A 44 14.05 3.84 -0.89
CA THR A 44 15.19 4.65 -1.27
C THR A 44 16.14 3.85 -2.16
N ALA A 45 16.39 2.61 -1.79
CA ALA A 45 17.31 1.77 -2.55
C ALA A 45 16.78 1.47 -3.95
N ARG A 46 15.47 1.35 -4.10
CA ARG A 46 14.88 0.97 -5.38
C ARG A 46 14.46 2.16 -6.24
N LEU A 47 13.99 3.24 -5.61
CA LEU A 47 13.41 4.35 -6.34
C LEU A 47 14.20 5.65 -6.25
N GLY A 48 15.07 5.75 -5.27
CA GLY A 48 15.73 7.03 -4.99
C GLY A 48 14.75 7.93 -4.25
N SER A 49 14.35 9.02 -4.87
CA SER A 49 13.33 9.88 -4.29
C SER A 49 11.97 9.22 -4.48
N PHE A 50 11.13 9.29 -3.47
CA PHE A 50 9.85 8.62 -3.52
C PHE A 50 8.80 9.38 -2.73
N MET A 51 7.54 9.04 -3.00
CA MET A 51 6.42 9.49 -2.20
C MET A 51 5.70 8.25 -1.66
N LEU A 52 5.39 8.24 -0.38
CA LEU A 52 4.58 7.19 0.22
C LEU A 52 3.12 7.53 -0.06
N LEU A 53 2.45 6.66 -0.79
CA LEU A 53 1.07 6.92 -1.21
C LEU A 53 0.07 6.44 -0.17
N SER A 54 0.26 5.23 0.32
CA SER A 54 -0.67 4.65 1.29
C SER A 54 0.04 3.57 2.07
N TRP A 55 -0.50 3.22 3.23
CA TRP A 55 0.08 2.16 4.02
C TRP A 55 -0.95 1.60 5.01
N TYR A 56 -0.63 0.43 5.55
CA TYR A 56 -1.53 -0.29 6.43
C TYR A 56 -0.75 -0.89 7.59
N ASP A 57 -1.32 -0.79 8.80
CA ASP A 57 -0.80 -1.36 10.03
C ASP A 57 -1.84 -2.37 10.55
N ARG A 58 -1.54 -3.65 10.39
CA ARG A 58 -2.48 -4.69 10.78
C ARG A 58 -2.72 -4.73 12.27
N ASP A 59 -1.70 -4.41 13.07
CA ASP A 59 -1.82 -4.46 14.51
C ASP A 59 -2.89 -3.53 15.03
N ARG A 60 -3.05 -2.37 14.39
CA ARG A 60 -4.04 -1.38 14.80
C ARG A 60 -5.22 -1.32 13.85
N ASP A 61 -5.22 -2.14 12.80
CA ASP A 61 -6.22 -2.08 11.75
C ASP A 61 -6.37 -0.65 11.26
N PHE A 62 -5.25 -0.01 10.98
CA PHE A 62 -5.19 1.38 10.59
C PHE A 62 -4.66 1.49 9.18
N GLU A 63 -5.31 2.28 8.35
CA GLU A 63 -4.82 2.55 7.00
C GLU A 63 -4.68 4.05 6.80
N SER A 64 -3.77 4.43 5.93
CA SER A 64 -3.57 5.82 5.57
C SER A 64 -3.49 5.93 4.04
N PRO A 65 -4.23 6.82 3.43
CA PRO A 65 -5.16 7.73 4.08
C PRO A 65 -6.38 6.99 4.61
N GLN A 66 -6.91 7.49 5.70
CA GLN A 66 -8.09 6.89 6.30
C GLN A 66 -9.28 7.14 5.40
N HIS A 67 -10.23 6.22 5.46
CA HIS A 67 -11.45 6.33 4.67
C HIS A 67 -11.16 6.42 3.18
N SER A 68 -10.07 5.78 2.75
CA SER A 68 -9.73 5.78 1.33
C SER A 68 -10.57 4.77 0.55
N SER A 69 -11.27 3.88 1.22
CA SER A 69 -12.02 2.84 0.55
C SER A 69 -13.37 3.37 0.14
N GLU A 70 -13.59 3.43 -1.16
CA GLU A 70 -14.85 3.88 -1.69
C GLU A 70 -15.71 2.74 -2.15
N CYS A 71 -15.13 1.58 -2.33
CA CYS A 71 -15.83 0.43 -2.86
C CYS A 71 -15.92 -0.62 -1.78
N HIS A 72 -17.10 -0.75 -1.22
CA HIS A 72 -17.28 -1.66 -0.09
C HIS A 72 -17.97 -2.96 -0.48
N SER A 73 -17.92 -3.34 -1.72
CA SER A 73 -18.55 -4.59 -2.12
C SER A 73 -17.75 -5.76 -1.58
N ALA A 74 -18.43 -6.88 -1.41
CA ALA A 74 -17.80 -8.10 -0.94
C ALA A 74 -16.66 -8.47 -1.86
N GLY A 75 -15.56 -8.82 -1.31
CA GLY A 75 -14.39 -9.19 -2.10
C GLY A 75 -13.60 -8.02 -2.63
N ALA A 76 -13.99 -6.82 -2.28
CA ALA A 76 -13.26 -5.66 -2.74
C ALA A 76 -11.87 -5.60 -2.12
N MET A 77 -10.95 -5.05 -2.87
CA MET A 77 -9.60 -4.82 -2.40
C MET A 77 -9.62 -3.81 -1.25
N PRO A 78 -8.73 -3.96 -0.27
CA PRO A 78 -8.65 -2.96 0.79
C PRO A 78 -8.40 -1.57 0.26
N GLY A 79 -8.93 -0.57 0.97
CA GLY A 79 -8.86 0.81 0.52
C GLY A 79 -7.46 1.32 0.31
N TYR A 80 -6.52 0.99 1.20
CA TYR A 80 -5.15 1.48 1.04
C TYR A 80 -4.51 0.91 -0.23
N GLU A 81 -4.87 -0.29 -0.61
CA GLU A 81 -4.33 -0.92 -1.80
C GLU A 81 -4.90 -0.27 -3.05
N VAL A 82 -6.21 -0.05 -3.07
CA VAL A 82 -6.86 0.62 -4.19
C VAL A 82 -6.29 2.03 -4.36
N TYR A 83 -6.15 2.74 -3.25
CA TYR A 83 -5.62 4.10 -3.30
C TYR A 83 -4.22 4.13 -3.90
N GLY A 84 -3.34 3.24 -3.41
CA GLY A 84 -1.97 3.22 -3.91
C GLY A 84 -1.89 2.90 -5.39
N LEU A 85 -2.64 1.88 -5.81
CA LEU A 85 -2.59 1.46 -7.21
C LEU A 85 -3.17 2.51 -8.15
N TYR A 86 -4.28 3.14 -7.77
CA TYR A 86 -4.88 4.16 -8.62
C TYR A 86 -4.04 5.44 -8.66
N HIS A 87 -3.19 5.66 -7.68
CA HIS A 87 -2.32 6.84 -7.68
C HIS A 87 -0.94 6.52 -8.27
N GLY A 88 -0.79 5.37 -8.88
CA GLY A 88 0.40 5.09 -9.67
C GLY A 88 1.52 4.41 -8.93
N ALA A 89 1.23 3.71 -7.85
CA ALA A 89 2.27 3.01 -7.10
C ALA A 89 3.05 2.07 -8.00
N THR A 90 4.36 2.08 -7.88
CA THR A 90 5.21 1.15 -8.60
C THR A 90 5.92 0.20 -7.66
N LEU A 91 5.85 0.43 -6.36
CA LEU A 91 6.50 -0.43 -5.37
C LEU A 91 5.55 -0.68 -4.21
N LYS A 92 5.38 -1.94 -3.88
CA LYS A 92 4.63 -2.36 -2.70
C LYS A 92 5.62 -3.06 -1.78
N VAL A 93 5.76 -2.59 -0.56
CA VAL A 93 6.65 -3.22 0.42
C VAL A 93 5.80 -3.89 1.49
N ASN A 94 5.90 -5.21 1.56
CA ASN A 94 5.27 -5.99 2.61
C ASN A 94 6.30 -6.24 3.69
N VAL A 95 5.97 -5.91 4.93
CA VAL A 95 6.86 -6.14 6.05
C VAL A 95 6.22 -7.18 6.96
N GLU A 96 6.98 -8.18 7.32
CA GLU A 96 6.52 -9.28 8.17
C GLU A 96 5.25 -9.91 7.60
N GLN A 97 5.32 -10.24 6.31
CA GLN A 97 4.28 -10.99 5.61
C GLN A 97 2.92 -10.29 5.66
N GLY A 98 2.95 -8.97 5.47
CA GLY A 98 1.71 -8.21 5.40
C GLY A 98 1.24 -7.64 6.71
N ARG A 99 2.02 -7.77 7.78
CA ARG A 99 1.70 -7.11 9.03
C ARG A 99 1.69 -5.60 8.83
N PHE A 100 2.63 -5.10 7.99
CA PHE A 100 2.67 -3.71 7.57
C PHE A 100 2.86 -3.67 6.07
N VAL A 101 2.12 -2.82 5.38
CA VAL A 101 2.17 -2.74 3.92
C VAL A 101 2.29 -1.29 3.51
N PHE A 102 3.20 -1.00 2.58
CA PHE A 102 3.46 0.36 2.13
C PHE A 102 3.47 0.43 0.62
N PHE A 103 2.85 1.46 0.05
CA PHE A 103 2.82 1.68 -1.40
C PHE A 103 3.54 2.97 -1.75
N TYR A 104 4.45 2.90 -2.70
CA TYR A 104 5.32 4.01 -3.06
C TYR A 104 5.29 4.34 -4.54
N LEU A 105 5.54 5.60 -4.83
CA LEU A 105 5.67 6.11 -6.20
C LEU A 105 7.01 6.84 -6.31
N PRO A 106 7.78 6.61 -7.39
CA PRO A 106 9.03 7.36 -7.52
C PRO A 106 8.74 8.83 -7.85
N LEU A 107 9.59 9.70 -7.33
CA LEU A 107 9.55 11.11 -7.68
C LEU A 107 10.69 11.37 -8.64
N GLU A 108 10.39 12.05 -9.71
CA GLU A 108 11.44 12.33 -10.71
C GLU A 108 12.17 13.59 -10.41
#